data_9e48bac3d6592c9e6a01936a73835503
#
_entry.id   9e48bac3d6592c9e6a01936a73835503
#
_cell.length_a   1.000
_cell.length_b   1.000
_cell.length_c   1.000
_cell.angle_alpha   90.00
_cell.angle_beta   90.00
_cell.angle_gamma   90.00
#
_symmetry.space_group_name_H-M   'P 1'
#
loop_
_entity.id
_entity.type
_entity.pdbx_description
1 polymer ?
#
loop_
_entity_poly.entity_id
_entity_poly.type
_entity_poly.pdbx_seq_one_letter_code
_entity_poly.pdbx_strand_id
1 'polypeptide(L)'
;MTIIKSILVASVISMASASLNVVQAHVHGDAKLEKAISSEHRSAKNKARDQYRHPQQTLEFFGFKPNMTVVEITPGGGWYTEILAPALKGKGKLYGAQYPDTGKKDYASESRKKLVKMLASKDIYSEVEISDFTPKVKSELAPAGTADMVLT
;
A
#
# COMPACT_ATOMS: atom_id res chain seq x y z
N MET A 1 75.85 -31.09 38.36
CA MET A 1 74.61 -31.81 38.17
C MET A 1 73.45 -30.78 38.21
N THR A 2 73.13 -30.22 37.05
CA THR A 2 72.26 -29.03 36.95
C THR A 2 71.00 -29.46 36.26
N ILE A 3 69.86 -29.38 36.95
CA ILE A 3 68.54 -29.76 36.46
C ILE A 3 67.90 -28.54 35.80
N ILE A 4 67.70 -28.59 34.49
CA ILE A 4 67.05 -27.58 33.73
C ILE A 4 65.53 -27.88 33.79
N LYS A 5 64.72 -26.99 34.42
CA LYS A 5 63.28 -27.05 34.43
C LYS A 5 62.75 -26.36 33.18
N SER A 6 62.17 -27.14 32.28
CA SER A 6 61.43 -26.63 31.10
C SER A 6 60.08 -26.06 31.55
N ILE A 7 59.90 -24.79 31.30
CA ILE A 7 58.59 -24.13 31.51
C ILE A 7 57.86 -24.20 30.18
N LEU A 8 56.69 -24.93 30.16
CA LEU A 8 55.74 -24.98 29.05
C LEU A 8 54.80 -23.79 29.16
N VAL A 9 54.93 -22.83 28.26
CA VAL A 9 53.98 -21.73 28.14
C VAL A 9 52.84 -22.17 27.22
N ALA A 10 51.67 -22.45 27.79
CA ALA A 10 50.47 -22.73 27.05
C ALA A 10 49.81 -21.40 26.65
N SER A 11 49.94 -21.02 25.38
CA SER A 11 49.19 -19.90 24.81
C SER A 11 47.70 -20.27 24.60
N VAL A 12 46.84 -19.74 25.43
CA VAL A 12 45.37 -19.81 25.23
C VAL A 12 44.96 -18.73 24.22
N ILE A 13 44.73 -19.14 22.99
CA ILE A 13 44.10 -18.26 21.98
C ILE A 13 42.61 -18.21 22.27
N SER A 14 42.15 -17.12 22.89
CA SER A 14 40.72 -16.81 23.08
C SER A 14 40.17 -16.32 21.77
N MET A 15 39.46 -17.16 21.02
CA MET A 15 38.64 -16.75 19.88
C MET A 15 37.40 -16.04 20.41
N ALA A 16 37.42 -14.73 20.36
CA ALA A 16 36.22 -13.92 20.55
C ALA A 16 35.29 -14.10 19.34
N SER A 17 34.27 -14.93 19.49
CA SER A 17 33.18 -15.06 18.52
C SER A 17 32.36 -13.76 18.53
N ALA A 18 32.66 -12.85 17.63
CA ALA A 18 31.81 -11.71 17.35
C ALA A 18 30.51 -12.21 16.71
N SER A 19 29.49 -12.39 17.52
CA SER A 19 28.12 -12.62 17.03
C SER A 19 27.69 -11.37 16.29
N LEU A 20 27.71 -11.41 14.96
CA LEU A 20 27.04 -10.42 14.13
C LEU A 20 25.52 -10.54 14.36
N ASN A 21 25.02 -9.76 15.31
CA ASN A 21 23.59 -9.52 15.40
C ASN A 21 23.19 -8.73 14.14
N VAL A 22 22.78 -9.44 13.10
CA VAL A 22 22.03 -8.86 12.02
C VAL A 22 20.72 -8.38 12.64
N VAL A 23 20.69 -7.11 13.00
CA VAL A 23 19.43 -6.43 13.32
C VAL A 23 18.63 -6.45 12.03
N GLN A 24 17.77 -7.45 11.91
CA GLN A 24 16.75 -7.48 10.91
C GLN A 24 15.82 -6.32 11.26
N ALA A 25 16.05 -5.18 10.61
CA ALA A 25 15.11 -4.08 10.65
C ALA A 25 13.81 -4.64 10.08
N HIS A 26 12.92 -5.09 10.96
CA HIS A 26 11.52 -5.23 10.62
C HIS A 26 11.09 -3.82 10.20
N VAL A 27 11.01 -3.61 8.91
CA VAL A 27 10.29 -2.46 8.37
C VAL A 27 8.88 -2.66 8.92
N HIS A 28 8.57 -2.00 10.04
CA HIS A 28 7.21 -1.94 10.52
C HIS A 28 6.40 -1.29 9.41
N GLY A 29 5.59 -2.08 8.73
CA GLY A 29 4.65 -1.60 7.76
C GLY A 29 3.84 -0.44 8.36
N ASP A 30 3.40 0.48 7.53
CA ASP A 30 2.59 1.60 8.03
C ASP A 30 1.35 1.03 8.75
N ALA A 31 1.27 1.25 10.06
CA ALA A 31 0.20 0.71 10.91
C ALA A 31 -1.21 1.14 10.42
N LYS A 32 -1.30 2.27 9.72
CA LYS A 32 -2.56 2.74 9.13
C LYS A 32 -2.91 1.91 7.88
N LEU A 33 -1.91 1.50 7.11
CA LEU A 33 -2.09 0.60 5.96
C LEU A 33 -2.50 -0.80 6.43
N GLU A 34 -1.82 -1.37 7.42
CA GLU A 34 -2.17 -2.68 8.00
C GLU A 34 -3.61 -2.70 8.52
N LYS A 35 -4.00 -1.65 9.26
CA LYS A 35 -5.37 -1.47 9.76
C LYS A 35 -6.39 -1.37 8.61
N ALA A 36 -6.05 -0.67 7.54
CA ALA A 36 -6.91 -0.55 6.37
C ALA A 36 -7.10 -1.91 5.66
N ILE A 37 -6.04 -2.70 5.52
CA ILE A 37 -6.07 -4.02 4.89
C ILE A 37 -6.91 -5.01 5.71
N SER A 38 -6.75 -5.04 7.02
CA SER A 38 -7.47 -5.97 7.91
C SER A 38 -8.92 -5.56 8.22
N SER A 39 -9.30 -4.32 7.89
CA SER A 39 -10.56 -3.71 8.32
C SER A 39 -11.80 -4.47 7.86
N GLU A 40 -12.82 -4.51 8.73
CA GLU A 40 -14.10 -5.19 8.48
C GLU A 40 -14.98 -4.48 7.46
N HIS A 41 -14.72 -3.20 7.16
CA HIS A 41 -15.50 -2.49 6.13
C HIS A 41 -15.28 -3.06 4.73
N ARG A 42 -14.17 -3.77 4.50
CA ARG A 42 -13.82 -4.38 3.22
C ARG A 42 -14.72 -5.56 2.90
N SER A 43 -15.13 -5.66 1.65
CA SER A 43 -15.96 -6.76 1.19
C SER A 43 -15.22 -8.10 1.26
N ALA A 44 -15.93 -9.18 1.64
CA ALA A 44 -15.36 -10.53 1.67
C ALA A 44 -14.77 -10.96 0.32
N LYS A 45 -15.41 -10.53 -0.78
CA LYS A 45 -14.93 -10.77 -2.15
C LYS A 45 -13.55 -10.14 -2.39
N ASN A 46 -13.33 -8.92 -1.91
CA ASN A 46 -12.05 -8.24 -2.09
C ASN A 46 -10.98 -8.81 -1.13
N LYS A 47 -11.34 -9.11 0.11
CA LYS A 47 -10.42 -9.77 1.06
C LYS A 47 -9.91 -11.12 0.53
N ALA A 48 -10.79 -11.93 -0.08
CA ALA A 48 -10.40 -13.23 -0.66
C ALA A 48 -9.32 -13.12 -1.76
N ARG A 49 -9.15 -11.94 -2.36
CA ARG A 49 -8.13 -11.69 -3.39
C ARG A 49 -6.77 -11.33 -2.81
N ASP A 50 -6.69 -10.97 -1.53
CA ASP A 50 -5.46 -10.49 -0.89
C ASP A 50 -4.35 -11.53 -0.91
N GLN A 51 -4.70 -12.82 -0.79
CA GLN A 51 -3.75 -13.93 -0.89
C GLN A 51 -3.01 -14.02 -2.23
N TYR A 52 -3.57 -13.44 -3.29
CA TYR A 52 -2.97 -13.41 -4.62
C TYR A 52 -2.37 -12.04 -4.97
N ARG A 53 -2.88 -10.97 -4.34
CA ARG A 53 -2.50 -9.60 -4.67
C ARG A 53 -1.53 -8.97 -3.67
N HIS A 54 -1.35 -9.61 -2.52
CA HIS A 54 -0.39 -9.20 -1.48
C HIS A 54 -0.39 -7.69 -1.22
N PRO A 55 -1.54 -7.10 -0.77
CA PRO A 55 -1.73 -5.64 -0.77
C PRO A 55 -0.67 -4.88 0.02
N GLN A 56 -0.26 -5.40 1.17
CA GLN A 56 0.75 -4.75 1.99
C GLN A 56 2.10 -4.72 1.28
N GLN A 57 2.60 -5.88 0.86
CA GLN A 57 3.90 -6.00 0.19
C GLN A 57 3.92 -5.18 -1.11
N THR A 58 2.81 -5.17 -1.85
CA THR A 58 2.69 -4.42 -3.10
C THR A 58 2.76 -2.91 -2.86
N LEU A 59 1.99 -2.40 -1.90
CA LEU A 59 1.95 -0.96 -1.62
C LEU A 59 3.25 -0.48 -0.97
N GLU A 60 3.85 -1.28 -0.08
CA GLU A 60 5.17 -1.00 0.50
C GLU A 60 6.28 -1.00 -0.57
N PHE A 61 6.26 -1.96 -1.49
CA PHE A 61 7.21 -2.01 -2.61
C PHE A 61 7.14 -0.76 -3.49
N PHE A 62 5.94 -0.24 -3.74
CA PHE A 62 5.73 1.02 -4.47
C PHE A 62 6.00 2.27 -3.61
N GLY A 63 6.38 2.10 -2.35
CA GLY A 63 6.71 3.22 -1.47
C GLY A 63 5.51 4.03 -0.99
N PHE A 64 4.32 3.39 -0.89
CA PHE A 64 3.10 4.04 -0.39
C PHE A 64 3.32 4.71 0.98
N LYS A 65 2.77 5.92 1.13
CA LYS A 65 2.72 6.65 2.40
C LYS A 65 1.35 7.27 2.61
N PRO A 66 0.84 7.37 3.85
CA PRO A 66 -0.51 7.88 4.14
C PRO A 66 -0.75 9.36 3.81
N ASN A 67 0.28 10.11 3.50
CA ASN A 67 0.21 11.53 3.11
C ASN A 67 0.29 11.77 1.60
N MET A 68 0.31 10.72 0.80
CA MET A 68 0.38 10.80 -0.66
C MET A 68 -0.94 11.23 -1.29
N THR A 69 -0.84 11.83 -2.45
CA THR A 69 -1.93 11.94 -3.42
C THR A 69 -1.86 10.75 -4.37
N VAL A 70 -2.86 9.89 -4.30
CA VAL A 70 -2.94 8.65 -5.09
C VAL A 70 -4.06 8.74 -6.11
N VAL A 71 -3.78 8.33 -7.34
CA VAL A 71 -4.77 8.17 -8.40
C VAL A 71 -4.99 6.68 -8.66
N GLU A 72 -6.20 6.19 -8.46
CA GLU A 72 -6.62 4.84 -8.84
C GLU A 72 -7.37 4.89 -10.17
N ILE A 73 -6.75 4.35 -11.23
CA ILE A 73 -7.37 4.33 -12.56
C ILE A 73 -8.34 3.14 -12.66
N THR A 74 -9.56 3.42 -13.04
CA THR A 74 -10.64 2.44 -13.19
C THR A 74 -10.80 1.53 -11.96
N PRO A 75 -11.20 2.06 -10.79
CA PRO A 75 -11.31 1.33 -9.53
C PRO A 75 -12.08 -0.01 -9.60
N GLY A 76 -12.96 -0.15 -10.59
CA GLY A 76 -13.69 -1.39 -10.82
C GLY A 76 -14.53 -1.82 -9.62
N GLY A 77 -14.17 -2.96 -9.02
CA GLY A 77 -14.82 -3.47 -7.81
C GLY A 77 -14.29 -2.87 -6.51
N GLY A 78 -13.45 -1.82 -6.56
CA GLY A 78 -12.96 -1.07 -5.40
C GLY A 78 -11.94 -1.80 -4.54
N TRP A 79 -11.18 -2.75 -5.10
CA TRP A 79 -10.23 -3.51 -4.28
C TRP A 79 -9.15 -2.62 -3.65
N TYR A 80 -8.51 -1.75 -4.43
CA TYR A 80 -7.58 -0.75 -3.90
C TYR A 80 -8.32 0.36 -3.16
N THR A 81 -9.47 0.83 -3.66
CA THR A 81 -10.28 1.87 -3.00
C THR A 81 -10.60 1.52 -1.55
N GLU A 82 -10.99 0.24 -1.27
CA GLU A 82 -11.29 -0.23 0.09
C GLU A 82 -10.08 -0.16 1.03
N ILE A 83 -8.86 -0.18 0.51
CA ILE A 83 -7.62 -0.09 1.29
C ILE A 83 -7.13 1.36 1.36
N LEU A 84 -7.05 2.02 0.21
CA LEU A 84 -6.41 3.33 0.10
C LEU A 84 -7.26 4.44 0.72
N ALA A 85 -8.58 4.39 0.60
CA ALA A 85 -9.44 5.43 1.17
C ALA A 85 -9.22 5.60 2.69
N PRO A 86 -9.31 4.55 3.54
CA PRO A 86 -9.01 4.70 4.96
C PRO A 86 -7.53 4.95 5.26
N ALA A 87 -6.62 4.42 4.46
CA ALA A 87 -5.19 4.62 4.66
C ALA A 87 -4.75 6.08 4.41
N LEU A 88 -5.40 6.78 3.49
CA LEU A 88 -5.12 8.18 3.14
C LEU A 88 -5.94 9.18 3.96
N LYS A 89 -7.14 8.80 4.44
CA LYS A 89 -8.10 9.70 5.09
C LYS A 89 -7.45 10.59 6.15
N GLY A 90 -7.67 11.91 6.03
CA GLY A 90 -7.18 12.92 6.94
C GLY A 90 -5.69 13.31 6.81
N LYS A 91 -4.94 12.69 5.88
CA LYS A 91 -3.51 13.02 5.67
C LYS A 91 -3.13 13.10 4.20
N GLY A 92 -3.67 12.25 3.36
CA GLY A 92 -3.42 12.16 1.94
C GLY A 92 -4.70 12.38 1.14
N LYS A 93 -4.66 12.03 -0.14
CA LYS A 93 -5.80 12.18 -1.05
C LYS A 93 -5.92 10.97 -1.98
N LEU A 94 -7.16 10.51 -2.22
CA LEU A 94 -7.45 9.48 -3.21
C LEU A 94 -8.36 10.04 -4.30
N TYR A 95 -7.92 9.93 -5.55
CA TYR A 95 -8.72 10.18 -6.74
C TYR A 95 -9.08 8.84 -7.39
N GLY A 96 -10.37 8.56 -7.50
CA GLY A 96 -10.89 7.43 -8.27
C GLY A 96 -11.15 7.87 -9.71
N ALA A 97 -10.19 7.69 -10.60
CA ALA A 97 -10.28 8.07 -11.99
C ALA A 97 -11.11 7.04 -12.77
N GLN A 98 -12.37 7.36 -13.06
CA GLN A 98 -13.33 6.46 -13.67
C GLN A 98 -13.89 7.05 -14.96
N TYR A 99 -14.39 6.19 -15.85
CA TYR A 99 -15.10 6.62 -17.05
C TYR A 99 -16.22 7.62 -16.70
N PRO A 100 -16.42 8.67 -17.50
CA PRO A 100 -17.53 9.60 -17.29
C PRO A 100 -18.88 8.89 -17.46
N ASP A 101 -19.91 9.39 -16.79
CA ASP A 101 -21.28 8.95 -17.08
C ASP A 101 -21.73 9.54 -18.42
N THR A 102 -21.98 8.68 -19.39
CA THR A 102 -22.41 9.07 -20.73
C THR A 102 -23.91 9.32 -20.80
N GLY A 103 -24.66 9.08 -19.71
CA GLY A 103 -26.13 9.09 -19.69
C GLY A 103 -26.75 7.88 -20.43
N LYS A 104 -25.94 6.99 -20.97
CA LYS A 104 -26.40 5.79 -21.69
C LYS A 104 -26.31 4.56 -20.78
N LYS A 105 -27.01 3.50 -21.18
CA LYS A 105 -26.87 2.20 -20.52
C LYS A 105 -25.70 1.43 -21.11
N ASP A 106 -24.49 1.84 -20.76
CA ASP A 106 -23.23 1.25 -21.20
C ASP A 106 -22.30 0.93 -20.03
N TYR A 107 -21.18 0.26 -20.33
CA TYR A 107 -20.20 -0.15 -19.31
C TYR A 107 -19.63 1.05 -18.54
N ALA A 108 -19.36 2.18 -19.20
CA ALA A 108 -18.79 3.37 -18.60
C ALA A 108 -19.71 3.93 -17.52
N SER A 109 -20.96 4.21 -17.87
CA SER A 109 -21.99 4.72 -16.96
C SER A 109 -22.28 3.76 -15.81
N GLU A 110 -22.40 2.46 -16.08
CA GLU A 110 -22.66 1.47 -15.04
C GLU A 110 -21.47 1.32 -14.07
N SER A 111 -20.26 1.38 -14.57
CA SER A 111 -19.05 1.34 -13.72
C SER A 111 -18.96 2.57 -12.82
N ARG A 112 -19.24 3.76 -13.36
CA ARG A 112 -19.29 5.00 -12.59
C ARG A 112 -20.35 4.97 -11.50
N LYS A 113 -21.57 4.56 -11.85
CA LYS A 113 -22.67 4.43 -10.88
C LYS A 113 -22.34 3.48 -9.74
N LYS A 114 -21.67 2.36 -10.04
CA LYS A 114 -21.20 1.41 -9.00
C LYS A 114 -20.18 2.06 -8.06
N LEU A 115 -19.19 2.79 -8.60
CA LEU A 115 -18.22 3.51 -7.79
C LEU A 115 -18.91 4.57 -6.91
N VAL A 116 -19.75 5.43 -7.48
CA VAL A 116 -20.50 6.44 -6.73
C VAL A 116 -21.30 5.81 -5.59
N LYS A 117 -22.03 4.72 -5.88
CA LYS A 117 -22.82 3.99 -4.86
C LYS A 117 -21.93 3.43 -3.76
N MET A 118 -20.76 2.88 -4.10
CA MET A 118 -19.79 2.38 -3.13
C MET A 118 -19.28 3.51 -2.24
N LEU A 119 -18.86 4.63 -2.81
CA LEU A 119 -18.31 5.77 -2.04
C LEU A 119 -19.38 6.39 -1.12
N ALA A 120 -20.62 6.44 -1.54
CA ALA A 120 -21.73 6.93 -0.71
C ALA A 120 -22.15 5.95 0.41
N SER A 121 -21.67 4.71 0.40
CA SER A 121 -22.15 3.68 1.33
C SER A 121 -21.61 3.79 2.74
N LYS A 122 -20.46 4.45 2.94
CA LYS A 122 -19.77 4.53 4.24
C LYS A 122 -18.95 5.81 4.34
N ASP A 123 -18.93 6.44 5.51
CA ASP A 123 -18.15 7.66 5.77
C ASP A 123 -16.64 7.49 5.54
N ILE A 124 -16.13 6.26 5.65
CA ILE A 124 -14.71 5.97 5.42
C ILE A 124 -14.23 6.36 4.01
N TYR A 125 -15.15 6.52 3.06
CA TYR A 125 -14.89 6.94 1.69
C TYR A 125 -15.15 8.42 1.41
N SER A 126 -15.58 9.21 2.41
CA SER A 126 -16.06 10.60 2.22
C SER A 126 -15.03 11.57 1.63
N GLU A 127 -13.73 11.25 1.74
CA GLU A 127 -12.65 12.07 1.20
C GLU A 127 -12.15 11.62 -0.17
N VAL A 128 -12.76 10.57 -0.75
CA VAL A 128 -12.40 10.11 -2.10
C VAL A 128 -13.06 11.01 -3.14
N GLU A 129 -12.26 11.54 -4.04
CA GLU A 129 -12.76 12.33 -5.18
C GLU A 129 -12.83 11.47 -6.44
N ILE A 130 -13.87 11.69 -7.25
CA ILE A 130 -14.01 11.02 -8.55
C ILE A 130 -13.56 11.99 -9.62
N SER A 131 -12.62 11.57 -10.46
CA SER A 131 -12.20 12.29 -11.66
C SER A 131 -12.58 11.52 -12.92
N ASP A 132 -12.60 12.23 -14.04
CA ASP A 132 -12.93 11.62 -15.33
C ASP A 132 -11.68 11.05 -15.99
N PHE A 133 -11.76 9.79 -16.39
CA PHE A 133 -10.76 9.12 -17.17
C PHE A 133 -11.33 8.62 -18.49
N THR A 134 -10.74 9.07 -19.60
CA THR A 134 -11.07 8.58 -20.94
C THR A 134 -9.78 8.14 -21.63
N PRO A 135 -9.62 6.85 -21.97
CA PRO A 135 -8.44 6.37 -22.68
C PRO A 135 -8.19 7.16 -23.97
N LYS A 136 -6.92 7.44 -24.25
CA LYS A 136 -6.47 8.18 -25.46
C LYS A 136 -6.91 9.65 -25.52
N VAL A 137 -7.52 10.18 -24.48
CA VAL A 137 -7.87 11.59 -24.38
C VAL A 137 -7.13 12.17 -23.18
N LYS A 138 -6.64 13.41 -23.28
CA LYS A 138 -6.05 14.11 -22.15
C LYS A 138 -7.12 14.27 -21.06
N SER A 139 -6.89 13.65 -19.91
CA SER A 139 -7.77 13.69 -18.75
C SER A 139 -7.03 14.31 -17.58
N GLU A 140 -7.72 15.15 -16.81
CA GLU A 140 -7.20 15.68 -15.55
C GLU A 140 -7.64 14.73 -14.41
N LEU A 141 -6.75 13.83 -14.04
CA LEU A 141 -7.04 12.77 -13.06
C LEU A 141 -6.89 13.24 -11.60
N ALA A 142 -6.05 14.24 -11.39
CA ALA A 142 -5.80 14.98 -10.16
C ALA A 142 -5.25 16.37 -10.56
N PRO A 143 -5.17 17.34 -9.65
CA PRO A 143 -4.52 18.63 -9.94
C PRO A 143 -3.10 18.40 -10.47
N ALA A 144 -2.72 19.16 -11.50
CA ALA A 144 -1.46 18.95 -12.19
C ALA A 144 -0.25 19.00 -11.24
N GLY A 145 0.63 17.99 -11.33
CA GLY A 145 1.84 17.91 -10.52
C GLY A 145 1.64 17.46 -9.07
N THR A 146 0.42 17.05 -8.66
CA THR A 146 0.16 16.67 -7.27
C THR A 146 0.17 15.15 -7.03
N ALA A 147 0.00 14.31 -8.06
CA ALA A 147 -0.04 12.86 -7.90
C ALA A 147 1.35 12.30 -7.56
N ASP A 148 1.45 11.64 -6.40
CA ASP A 148 2.65 10.92 -5.95
C ASP A 148 2.66 9.47 -6.46
N MET A 149 1.47 8.88 -6.65
CA MET A 149 1.33 7.49 -7.07
C MET A 149 0.12 7.30 -7.98
N VAL A 150 0.27 6.45 -8.99
CA VAL A 150 -0.83 6.02 -9.87
C VAL A 150 -0.91 4.49 -9.85
N LEU A 151 -2.10 3.97 -9.62
CA LEU A 151 -2.40 2.54 -9.57
C LEU A 151 -3.53 2.17 -10.54
N THR A 152 -3.52 0.90 -11.00
CA THR A 152 -4.57 0.38 -11.88
C THR A 152 -4.86 -1.09 -11.60
#